data_b38a5b87f36f1c036e26e768ae221389
#
_entry.id   b38a5b87f36f1c036e26e768ae221389
#
_cell.length_a   1.000
_cell.length_b   1.000
_cell.length_c   1.000
_cell.angle_alpha   90.00
_cell.angle_beta   90.00
_cell.angle_gamma   90.00
#
_symmetry.space_group_name_H-M   'P 1'
#
loop_
_entity.id
_entity.type
_entity.pdbx_description
1 polymer ?
#
loop_
_entity_poly.entity_id
_entity_poly.type
_entity_poly.pdbx_seq_one_letter_code
_entity_poly.pdbx_strand_id
1 'polypeptide(L)' 'MLKLRITFDRNNPDELDKAIEKLKESFDVIQISKVYEGRGESRYSNVYIDVNNK' A
#
# COMPACT_ATOMS: atom_id res chain seq x y z
N MET A 1 -8.79 -8.43 -11.72
CA MET A 1 -7.70 -7.87 -10.90
C MET A 1 -7.99 -6.42 -10.57
N LEU A 2 -7.79 -6.04 -9.34
CA LEU A 2 -7.94 -4.66 -8.88
C LEU A 2 -6.57 -4.07 -8.63
N LYS A 3 -6.41 -2.80 -8.98
CA LYS A 3 -5.17 -2.06 -8.71
C LYS A 3 -5.47 -1.00 -7.66
N LEU A 4 -4.77 -1.06 -6.55
CA LEU A 4 -4.97 -0.16 -5.44
C LEU A 4 -3.73 0.71 -5.25
N ARG A 5 -3.95 1.94 -4.82
CA ARG A 5 -2.87 2.83 -4.40
C ARG A 5 -3.10 3.21 -2.95
N ILE A 6 -2.07 3.02 -2.14
CA ILE A 6 -2.11 3.44 -0.74
C ILE A 6 -1.11 4.58 -0.57
N THR A 7 -1.59 5.70 -0.05
CA THR A 7 -0.75 6.82 0.35
C THR A 7 -0.62 6.78 1.86
N PHE A 8 0.58 6.78 2.35
CA PHE A 8 0.83 6.66 3.79
C PHE A 8 1.92 7.62 4.24
N ASP A 9 1.94 7.91 5.54
CA ASP A 9 2.93 8.78 6.15
C ASP A 9 4.21 7.97 6.40
N ARG A 10 5.34 8.45 5.86
CA ARG A 10 6.63 7.77 6.03
C ARG A 10 7.07 7.71 7.50
N ASN A 11 6.57 8.63 8.32
CA ASN A 11 6.89 8.65 9.74
C ASN A 11 6.08 7.62 10.54
N ASN A 12 5.11 6.97 9.89
CA ASN A 12 4.28 5.96 10.54
C ASN A 12 4.09 4.74 9.63
N PRO A 13 5.16 3.99 9.37
CA PRO A 13 5.10 2.85 8.46
C PRO A 13 4.20 1.71 8.97
N ASP A 14 3.92 1.65 10.26
CA ASP A 14 3.08 0.61 10.82
C ASP A 14 1.65 0.65 10.26
N GLU A 15 1.16 1.83 9.89
CA GLU A 15 -0.15 1.95 9.27
C GLU A 15 -0.24 1.19 7.96
N LEU A 16 0.85 1.22 7.17
CA LEU A 16 0.91 0.48 5.92
C LEU A 16 0.85 -1.02 6.17
N ASP A 17 1.63 -1.51 7.13
CA ASP A 17 1.65 -2.94 7.45
C ASP A 17 0.29 -3.44 7.88
N LYS A 18 -0.40 -2.68 8.72
CA LYS A 18 -1.75 -3.02 9.18
C LYS A 18 -2.75 -3.03 8.03
N ALA A 19 -2.64 -2.07 7.11
CA ALA A 19 -3.52 -2.00 5.95
C ALA A 19 -3.31 -3.21 5.04
N ILE A 20 -2.07 -3.59 4.80
CA ILE A 20 -1.75 -4.75 3.96
C ILE A 20 -2.30 -6.03 4.59
N GLU A 21 -2.20 -6.19 5.89
CA GLU A 21 -2.75 -7.37 6.56
C GLU A 21 -4.27 -7.46 6.41
N LYS A 22 -4.96 -6.34 6.52
CA LYS A 22 -6.41 -6.31 6.30
C LYS A 22 -6.76 -6.63 4.85
N LEU A 23 -5.96 -6.17 3.91
CA LEU A 23 -6.17 -6.52 2.50
C LEU A 23 -6.02 -8.01 2.28
N LYS A 24 -5.05 -8.64 2.92
CA LYS A 24 -4.84 -10.09 2.81
C LYS A 24 -6.01 -10.89 3.35
N GLU A 25 -6.72 -10.36 4.34
CA GLU A 25 -7.91 -11.00 4.88
C GLU A 25 -9.09 -10.94 3.91
N SER A 26 -9.22 -9.84 3.18
CA SER A 26 -10.37 -9.57 2.33
C SER A 26 -10.12 -9.88 0.85
N PHE A 27 -8.87 -9.90 0.41
CA PHE A 27 -8.48 -10.09 -0.98
C PHE A 27 -7.30 -11.04 -1.08
N ASP A 28 -7.15 -11.61 -2.28
CA ASP A 28 -5.91 -12.31 -2.62
C ASP A 28 -4.91 -11.27 -3.12
N VAL A 29 -3.89 -11.01 -2.36
CA VAL A 29 -2.84 -10.06 -2.74
C VAL A 29 -1.89 -10.74 -3.71
N ILE A 30 -1.80 -10.21 -4.93
CA ILE A 30 -0.97 -10.78 -6.00
C ILE A 30 0.43 -10.19 -5.96
N GLN A 31 0.51 -8.87 -5.86
CA GLN A 31 1.79 -8.18 -5.95
C GLN A 31 1.73 -6.86 -5.19
N ILE A 32 2.83 -6.54 -4.53
CA ILE A 32 3.02 -5.26 -3.84
C ILE A 32 4.24 -4.61 -4.48
N SER A 33 4.08 -3.38 -4.96
CA SER A 33 5.18 -2.65 -5.59
C SER A 33 6.18 -2.15 -4.54
N LYS A 34 7.30 -1.62 -5.02
CA LYS A 34 8.20 -0.86 -4.17
C LYS A 34 7.50 0.43 -3.71
N VAL A 35 8.03 1.03 -2.67
CA VAL A 35 7.52 2.30 -2.16
C VAL A 35 8.04 3.45 -3.03
N TYR A 36 7.13 4.32 -3.45
CA TYR A 36 7.46 5.52 -4.20
C TYR A 36 7.34 6.73 -3.28
N GLU A 37 8.41 7.48 -3.16
CA GLU A 37 8.40 8.67 -2.33
C GLU A 37 7.72 9.83 -3.06
N GLY A 38 7.03 10.68 -2.28
CA GLY A 38 6.47 11.91 -2.81
C GLY A 38 7.56 12.89 -3.22
N ARG A 39 7.18 13.89 -4.00
CA ARG A 39 8.12 14.92 -4.46
C ARG A 39 8.46 15.90 -3.35
N GLY A 40 9.72 16.32 -3.34
CA GLY A 40 10.19 17.37 -2.46
C GLY A 40 10.12 16.97 -0.99
N GLU A 41 9.56 17.84 -0.18
CA GLU A 41 9.51 17.66 1.27
C GLU A 41 8.27 16.90 1.73
N SER A 42 7.54 16.27 0.81
CA SER A 42 6.36 15.50 1.18
C SER A 42 6.74 14.37 2.12
N ARG A 43 6.00 14.25 3.21
CA ARG A 43 6.16 13.14 4.14
C ARG A 43 5.37 11.91 3.75
N TYR A 44 4.61 12.00 2.67
CA TYR A 44 3.77 10.90 2.21
C TYR A 44 4.46 10.10 1.13
N SER A 45 4.25 8.80 1.16
CA SER A 45 4.74 7.88 0.15
C SER A 45 3.57 7.06 -0.39
N ASN A 46 3.77 6.46 -1.55
CA ASN A 46 2.75 5.66 -2.21
C ASN A 46 3.24 4.25 -2.46
N VAL A 47 2.33 3.29 -2.36
CA VAL A 47 2.58 1.92 -2.77
C VAL A 47 1.40 1.44 -3.61
N TYR A 48 1.69 0.62 -4.62
CA TYR A 48 0.67 0.05 -5.49
C TYR A 48 0.53 -1.44 -5.22
N ILE A 49 -0.70 -1.89 -5.08
CA ILE A 49 -0.99 -3.27 -4.72
C ILE A 49 -1.99 -3.84 -5.72
N ASP A 50 -1.65 -4.98 -6.31
CA ASP A 50 -2.56 -5.71 -7.19
C ASP A 50 -3.21 -6.83 -6.39
N VAL A 51 -4.54 -6.90 -6.46
CA VAL A 51 -5.31 -7.89 -5.73
C VAL A 51 -6.41 -8.49 -6.60
N ASN A 52 -6.87 -9.67 -6.22
CA ASN A 52 -8.10 -10.26 -6.75
C ASN A 52 -9.11 -10.41 -5.62
N ASN A 53 -10.39 -10.44 -5.98
CA ASN A 53 -11.42 -10.77 -5.00
C ASN A 53 -11.22 -12.22 -4.54
N LYS A 54 -11.44 -12.44 -3.26
CA LYS A 54 -11.46 -13.80 -2.72
C LYS A 54 -12.72 -14.53 -3.08
#